data_8d7d78dd121fa5d1fdd7fce84d3293a1
#
_entry.id   8d7d78dd121fa5d1fdd7fce84d3293a1
#
_cell.length_a   1.000
_cell.length_b   1.000
_cell.length_c   1.000
_cell.angle_alpha   90.00
_cell.angle_beta   90.00
_cell.angle_gamma   90.00
#
_symmetry.space_group_name_H-M   'P 1'
#
loop_
_entity.id
_entity.type
_entity.pdbx_description
1 polymer ?
#
loop_
_entity_poly.entity_id
_entity_poly.type
_entity_poly.pdbx_seq_one_letter_code
_entity_poly.pdbx_strand_id
1 'polypeptide(L)'
;MTNTLKRQTLRNSEYYDTQEMFDRLYAQSQNNENFKKLYELIIDERNIRLAYRNIKRNQGSFTAGTDNKTISNIAERKENEVIRNVRERLDDYKPGKIRRVEIPKPDGSKRPLGIPTIEDRLIQQCIKQVLEPIVEAKFHRHSYGFRPNRSVSHAMARVMQLININKLYYVVNIDIKSFFDNVNHSKLKKQLWSIGIRDKRLLSIIHKMLTAEVEDYGILNKGLPQGGILSPILANIVLNEFDWWISSQWETFKSRHNYDVTRMKNGHEYIDKSGMYRALRTQNLKEIFIVRYADDFKIFCRNYKDAKSIYEASKKWLSERLGLEVNESKSGIANLKRNSAEFLGFRIKAVPNKGKYTARTSMSETSKKNAIAKLTNQLKRIQKNPRSTEVFKLNSIILGLQNYYNRATMVSKDFADIAFIVERRLHNRFKKNITTIGNTPKNFQKLYPHWNTYKPIFLYGVRIFIISDVKMDIPIKFQQTISNYTRVGRNQIHQEQKVADKTILEYLIANPIQNQSIEYNDNRISKYIAQKGNCAVTGLPLLVGQMDCHHKKPKFMGGTDDYQNLTFILSDVHKLIHATDEKTVTKYIRKLKLDEQSKRKINELRKMVNNQVIE
;
A
#
# COMPACT_ATOMS: atom_id res chain seq x y z
N MET A 1 -7.23 4.14 -8.37
CA MET A 1 -7.31 3.33 -7.12
C MET A 1 -6.16 3.57 -6.13
N THR A 2 -4.91 3.68 -6.56
CA THR A 2 -3.75 3.87 -5.64
C THR A 2 -3.80 5.14 -4.78
N ASN A 3 -4.31 6.26 -5.31
CA ASN A 3 -4.42 7.50 -4.53
C ASN A 3 -5.51 7.48 -3.45
N THR A 4 -6.59 6.75 -3.68
CA THR A 4 -7.71 6.65 -2.72
C THR A 4 -7.33 5.81 -1.50
N LEU A 5 -6.62 4.69 -1.69
CA LEU A 5 -6.13 3.84 -0.60
C LEU A 5 -5.08 4.54 0.27
N LYS A 6 -4.17 5.31 -0.36
CA LYS A 6 -3.16 6.10 0.37
C LYS A 6 -3.78 7.17 1.26
N ARG A 7 -4.79 7.88 0.75
CA ARG A 7 -5.56 8.87 1.50
C ARG A 7 -6.32 8.24 2.68
N GLN A 8 -6.83 7.02 2.54
CA GLN A 8 -7.52 6.33 3.63
C GLN A 8 -6.61 5.98 4.80
N THR A 9 -5.37 5.56 4.55
CA THR A 9 -4.41 5.24 5.61
C THR A 9 -4.06 6.46 6.46
N LEU A 10 -3.83 7.62 5.83
CA LEU A 10 -3.60 8.88 6.55
C LEU A 10 -4.80 9.28 7.40
N ARG A 11 -5.99 9.24 6.82
CA ARG A 11 -7.23 9.54 7.54
C ARG A 11 -7.41 8.64 8.76
N ASN A 12 -7.06 7.36 8.68
CA ASN A 12 -7.16 6.47 9.82
C ASN A 12 -6.28 6.93 10.99
N SER A 13 -5.04 7.38 10.74
CA SER A 13 -4.15 7.88 11.80
C SER A 13 -4.70 9.16 12.46
N GLU A 14 -5.29 10.06 11.65
CA GLU A 14 -5.97 11.26 12.16
C GLU A 14 -7.21 10.89 12.99
N TYR A 15 -8.01 9.93 12.52
CA TYR A 15 -9.24 9.49 13.20
C TYR A 15 -8.99 8.79 14.53
N TYR A 16 -7.86 8.13 14.72
CA TYR A 16 -7.49 7.45 15.96
C TYR A 16 -6.57 8.29 16.85
N ASP A 17 -6.44 9.60 16.56
CA ASP A 17 -5.62 10.56 17.33
C ASP A 17 -4.17 10.05 17.55
N THR A 18 -3.61 9.41 16.53
CA THR A 18 -2.24 8.88 16.57
C THR A 18 -1.27 9.70 15.72
N GLN A 19 -1.78 10.64 14.92
CA GLN A 19 -0.98 11.34 13.92
C GLN A 19 0.11 12.22 14.54
N GLU A 20 -0.21 12.95 15.61
CA GLU A 20 0.76 13.80 16.30
C GLU A 20 1.90 13.00 16.94
N MET A 21 1.58 11.82 17.47
CA MET A 21 2.59 10.89 17.97
C MET A 21 3.55 10.46 16.85
N PHE A 22 3.02 10.10 15.68
CA PHE A 22 3.84 9.70 14.53
C PHE A 22 4.68 10.87 13.98
N ASP A 23 4.14 12.08 13.94
CA ASP A 23 4.86 13.29 13.51
C ASP A 23 6.04 13.57 14.45
N ARG A 24 5.82 13.47 15.76
CA ARG A 24 6.87 13.63 16.77
C ARG A 24 7.98 12.58 16.60
N LEU A 25 7.63 11.30 16.45
CA LEU A 25 8.62 10.23 16.23
C LEU A 25 9.46 10.49 14.97
N TYR A 26 8.82 10.95 13.90
CA TYR A 26 9.51 11.28 12.66
C TYR A 26 10.49 12.46 12.84
N ALA A 27 10.04 13.55 13.45
CA ALA A 27 10.86 14.74 13.71
C ALA A 27 12.05 14.43 14.64
N GLN A 28 11.82 13.71 15.74
CA GLN A 28 12.86 13.25 16.65
C GLN A 28 13.90 12.35 15.93
N SER A 29 13.43 11.46 15.05
CA SER A 29 14.32 10.63 14.25
C SER A 29 15.14 11.48 13.27
N GLN A 30 14.57 12.50 12.61
CA GLN A 30 15.35 13.43 11.78
C GLN A 30 16.46 14.10 12.55
N ASN A 31 16.23 14.44 13.82
CA ASN A 31 17.20 15.05 14.72
C ASN A 31 18.22 14.05 15.33
N ASN A 32 18.20 12.79 14.89
CA ASN A 32 19.06 11.71 15.39
C ASN A 32 18.85 11.38 16.89
N GLU A 33 17.69 11.61 17.42
CA GLU A 33 17.34 11.22 18.78
C GLU A 33 17.25 9.70 18.94
N ASN A 34 17.43 9.21 20.18
CA ASN A 34 17.33 7.81 20.52
C ASN A 34 16.01 7.51 21.26
N PHE A 35 15.38 6.40 20.89
CA PHE A 35 14.07 5.98 21.39
C PHE A 35 14.22 4.84 22.39
N LYS A 36 13.96 5.09 23.68
CA LYS A 36 14.09 4.12 24.77
C LYS A 36 12.76 3.56 25.28
N LYS A 37 11.63 4.24 25.00
CA LYS A 37 10.30 3.94 25.52
C LYS A 37 9.26 3.79 24.40
N LEU A 38 9.56 2.99 23.38
CA LEU A 38 8.64 2.73 22.27
C LEU A 38 7.57 1.71 22.65
N TYR A 39 7.86 0.84 23.58
CA TYR A 39 6.93 -0.19 24.04
C TYR A 39 5.61 0.42 24.54
N GLU A 40 5.67 1.51 25.32
CA GLU A 40 4.50 2.21 25.85
C GLU A 40 3.57 2.72 24.73
N LEU A 41 4.16 3.21 23.63
CA LEU A 41 3.43 3.66 22.45
C LEU A 41 2.81 2.49 21.67
N ILE A 42 3.46 1.34 21.67
CA ILE A 42 2.98 0.14 20.99
C ILE A 42 1.72 -0.41 21.66
N ILE A 43 1.67 -0.41 23.00
CA ILE A 43 0.54 -0.91 23.81
C ILE A 43 -0.54 0.15 24.08
N ASP A 44 -0.38 1.39 23.57
CA ASP A 44 -1.42 2.43 23.63
C ASP A 44 -2.69 1.95 22.93
N GLU A 45 -3.83 2.14 23.57
CA GLU A 45 -5.14 1.69 23.04
C GLU A 45 -5.44 2.24 21.67
N ARG A 46 -5.13 3.52 21.42
CA ARG A 46 -5.34 4.18 20.12
C ARG A 46 -4.52 3.49 19.04
N ASN A 47 -3.28 3.11 19.35
CA ASN A 47 -2.41 2.38 18.44
C ASN A 47 -2.93 0.96 18.16
N ILE A 48 -3.47 0.26 19.16
CA ILE A 48 -4.06 -1.08 18.99
C ILE A 48 -5.33 -1.01 18.12
N ARG A 49 -6.22 -0.05 18.38
CA ARG A 49 -7.42 0.20 17.57
C ARG A 49 -7.07 0.50 16.11
N LEU A 50 -6.09 1.40 15.90
CA LEU A 50 -5.59 1.72 14.56
C LEU A 50 -4.97 0.47 13.88
N ALA A 51 -4.26 -0.37 14.61
CA ALA A 51 -3.69 -1.61 14.07
C ALA A 51 -4.79 -2.56 13.59
N TYR A 52 -5.83 -2.78 14.38
CA TYR A 52 -6.99 -3.54 13.96
C TYR A 52 -7.61 -2.95 12.68
N ARG A 53 -7.86 -1.63 12.65
CA ARG A 53 -8.40 -0.91 11.48
C ARG A 53 -7.57 -1.13 10.22
N ASN A 54 -6.26 -1.11 10.35
CA ASN A 54 -5.35 -1.24 9.21
C ASN A 54 -5.27 -2.67 8.66
N ILE A 55 -5.42 -3.70 9.51
CA ILE A 55 -5.33 -5.09 9.05
C ILE A 55 -6.67 -5.67 8.61
N LYS A 56 -7.80 -5.23 9.15
CA LYS A 56 -9.11 -5.88 8.93
C LYS A 56 -9.56 -5.96 7.47
N ARG A 57 -9.11 -5.03 6.61
CA ARG A 57 -9.44 -5.00 5.18
C ARG A 57 -8.40 -5.66 4.27
N ASN A 58 -7.30 -6.15 4.84
CA ASN A 58 -6.28 -6.84 4.06
C ASN A 58 -6.77 -8.23 3.67
N GLN A 59 -6.69 -8.59 2.39
CA GLN A 59 -7.10 -9.92 1.94
C GLN A 59 -6.36 -11.04 2.72
N GLY A 60 -5.08 -10.84 3.04
CA GLY A 60 -4.31 -11.76 3.85
C GLY A 60 -4.86 -12.00 5.25
N SER A 61 -5.66 -11.09 5.81
CA SER A 61 -6.25 -11.22 7.16
C SER A 61 -7.34 -12.28 7.25
N PHE A 62 -7.90 -12.70 6.11
CA PHE A 62 -8.80 -13.84 5.99
C PHE A 62 -8.09 -15.18 5.76
N THR A 63 -6.76 -15.16 5.67
CA THR A 63 -5.95 -16.39 5.60
C THR A 63 -5.52 -16.78 6.99
N ALA A 64 -5.93 -17.95 7.47
CA ALA A 64 -5.62 -18.43 8.82
C ALA A 64 -4.13 -18.78 8.97
N GLY A 65 -3.59 -18.61 10.18
CA GLY A 65 -2.30 -19.15 10.63
C GLY A 65 -2.41 -20.64 10.98
N THR A 66 -1.51 -21.12 11.83
CA THR A 66 -1.53 -22.51 12.39
C THR A 66 -2.69 -22.73 13.38
N ASP A 67 -3.23 -21.66 13.95
CA ASP A 67 -4.33 -21.67 14.91
C ASP A 67 -5.73 -21.65 14.25
N ASN A 68 -5.80 -21.72 12.93
CA ASN A 68 -7.02 -21.63 12.12
C ASN A 68 -7.87 -20.37 12.34
N LYS A 69 -7.33 -19.35 13.03
CA LYS A 69 -8.03 -18.08 13.27
C LYS A 69 -7.76 -17.05 12.16
N THR A 70 -8.76 -16.24 11.91
CA THR A 70 -8.74 -15.13 10.95
C THR A 70 -9.13 -13.82 11.61
N ILE A 71 -9.15 -12.73 10.86
CA ILE A 71 -9.58 -11.42 11.37
C ILE A 71 -11.03 -11.45 11.89
N SER A 72 -11.90 -12.30 11.34
CA SER A 72 -13.29 -12.44 11.80
C SER A 72 -13.37 -12.87 13.27
N ASN A 73 -12.47 -13.74 13.71
CA ASN A 73 -12.41 -14.17 15.12
C ASN A 73 -12.00 -13.04 16.08
N ILE A 74 -11.25 -12.06 15.62
CA ILE A 74 -10.94 -10.85 16.40
C ILE A 74 -12.12 -9.86 16.34
N ALA A 75 -12.74 -9.71 15.18
CA ALA A 75 -13.83 -8.76 14.93
C ALA A 75 -15.01 -8.93 15.89
N GLU A 76 -15.33 -10.17 16.25
CA GLU A 76 -16.45 -10.54 17.14
C GLU A 76 -16.17 -10.31 18.64
N ARG A 77 -14.88 -10.17 19.04
CA ARG A 77 -14.51 -9.99 20.45
C ARG A 77 -14.84 -8.57 20.92
N LYS A 78 -15.10 -8.43 22.22
CA LYS A 78 -15.22 -7.11 22.86
C LYS A 78 -13.91 -6.33 22.71
N GLU A 79 -14.02 -5.04 22.45
CA GLU A 79 -12.84 -4.19 22.21
C GLU A 79 -11.84 -4.24 23.37
N ASN A 80 -12.34 -4.12 24.62
CA ASN A 80 -11.49 -4.15 25.81
C ASN A 80 -10.77 -5.51 25.98
N GLU A 81 -11.38 -6.61 25.55
CA GLU A 81 -10.74 -7.93 25.56
C GLU A 81 -9.62 -8.01 24.52
N VAL A 82 -9.81 -7.44 23.35
CA VAL A 82 -8.75 -7.39 22.31
C VAL A 82 -7.57 -6.56 22.79
N ILE A 83 -7.83 -5.37 23.36
CA ILE A 83 -6.78 -4.49 23.90
C ILE A 83 -6.01 -5.19 25.03
N ARG A 84 -6.74 -5.78 25.99
CA ARG A 84 -6.14 -6.53 27.10
C ARG A 84 -5.29 -7.70 26.58
N ASN A 85 -5.82 -8.49 25.67
CA ASN A 85 -5.10 -9.64 25.10
C ASN A 85 -3.80 -9.21 24.40
N VAL A 86 -3.81 -8.12 23.64
CA VAL A 86 -2.59 -7.59 22.99
C VAL A 86 -1.56 -7.16 24.04
N ARG A 87 -1.98 -6.49 25.11
CA ARG A 87 -1.10 -6.07 26.22
C ARG A 87 -0.51 -7.25 26.96
N GLU A 88 -1.33 -8.21 27.38
CA GLU A 88 -0.90 -9.43 28.07
C GLU A 88 0.09 -10.25 27.23
N ARG A 89 -0.21 -10.44 25.96
CA ARG A 89 0.71 -11.13 25.05
C ARG A 89 2.02 -10.39 24.82
N LEU A 90 2.04 -9.06 24.80
CA LEU A 90 3.25 -8.28 24.66
C LEU A 90 4.08 -8.23 25.95
N ASP A 91 3.47 -8.46 27.10
CA ASP A 91 4.15 -8.49 28.39
C ASP A 91 5.12 -9.67 28.50
N ASP A 92 4.67 -10.89 28.18
CA ASP A 92 5.53 -12.06 27.94
C ASP A 92 5.33 -12.59 26.52
N TYR A 93 5.91 -11.88 25.56
CA TYR A 93 5.67 -12.20 24.16
C TYR A 93 6.24 -13.56 23.77
N LYS A 94 5.34 -14.44 23.34
CA LYS A 94 5.62 -15.74 22.74
C LYS A 94 4.93 -15.81 21.38
N PRO A 95 5.68 -15.81 20.26
CA PRO A 95 5.08 -15.91 18.93
C PRO A 95 4.41 -17.26 18.73
N GLY A 96 3.28 -17.25 18.03
CA GLY A 96 2.69 -18.48 17.52
C GLY A 96 3.55 -19.09 16.41
N LYS A 97 3.37 -20.39 16.14
CA LYS A 97 4.03 -21.05 15.01
C LYS A 97 3.62 -20.39 13.68
N ILE A 98 4.56 -20.28 12.77
CA ILE A 98 4.34 -19.72 11.43
C ILE A 98 3.94 -20.87 10.49
N ARG A 99 2.76 -20.78 9.89
CA ARG A 99 2.33 -21.71 8.84
C ARG A 99 3.08 -21.44 7.55
N ARG A 100 3.71 -22.46 6.97
CA ARG A 100 4.42 -22.33 5.70
C ARG A 100 3.55 -22.76 4.51
N VAL A 101 3.49 -21.92 3.48
CA VAL A 101 2.79 -22.19 2.23
C VAL A 101 3.74 -21.91 1.07
N GLU A 102 3.84 -22.84 0.14
CA GLU A 102 4.68 -22.69 -1.04
C GLU A 102 3.87 -22.16 -2.24
N ILE A 103 4.25 -20.99 -2.73
CA ILE A 103 3.62 -20.37 -3.91
C ILE A 103 4.49 -20.62 -5.14
N PRO A 104 3.93 -21.22 -6.22
CA PRO A 104 4.69 -21.46 -7.43
C PRO A 104 5.09 -20.15 -8.12
N LYS A 105 6.35 -20.04 -8.53
CA LYS A 105 6.87 -18.96 -9.36
C LYS A 105 6.70 -19.27 -10.85
N PRO A 106 6.75 -18.24 -11.73
CA PRO A 106 6.67 -18.46 -13.19
C PRO A 106 7.80 -19.31 -13.76
N ASP A 107 8.94 -19.40 -13.09
CA ASP A 107 10.11 -20.21 -13.46
C ASP A 107 10.03 -21.68 -12.99
N GLY A 108 8.90 -22.08 -12.40
CA GLY A 108 8.67 -23.42 -11.83
C GLY A 108 9.23 -23.61 -10.43
N SER A 109 10.04 -22.70 -9.92
CA SER A 109 10.49 -22.73 -8.52
C SER A 109 9.37 -22.31 -7.57
N LYS A 110 9.51 -22.63 -6.28
CA LYS A 110 8.52 -22.26 -5.27
C LYS A 110 9.04 -21.11 -4.40
N ARG A 111 8.12 -20.24 -3.95
CA ARG A 111 8.39 -19.19 -2.98
C ARG A 111 7.78 -19.60 -1.64
N PRO A 112 8.56 -19.76 -0.58
CA PRO A 112 8.03 -20.01 0.75
C PRO A 112 7.36 -18.74 1.28
N LEU A 113 6.09 -18.83 1.66
CA LEU A 113 5.35 -17.79 2.35
C LEU A 113 5.12 -18.24 3.79
N GLY A 114 5.56 -17.45 4.76
CA GLY A 114 5.29 -17.67 6.18
C GLY A 114 4.08 -16.86 6.62
N ILE A 115 3.06 -17.52 7.13
CA ILE A 115 1.82 -16.90 7.60
C ILE A 115 1.76 -16.97 9.13
N PRO A 116 2.06 -15.87 9.86
CA PRO A 116 1.88 -15.79 11.30
C PRO A 116 0.40 -15.88 11.69
N THR A 117 0.10 -16.21 12.96
CA THR A 117 -1.26 -16.15 13.47
C THR A 117 -1.85 -14.75 13.33
N ILE A 118 -3.18 -14.64 13.30
CA ILE A 118 -3.83 -13.32 13.11
C ILE A 118 -3.55 -12.40 14.31
N GLU A 119 -3.40 -12.93 15.51
CA GLU A 119 -3.05 -12.16 16.69
C GLU A 119 -1.61 -11.65 16.63
N ASP A 120 -0.66 -12.46 16.14
CA ASP A 120 0.71 -11.98 15.90
C ASP A 120 0.76 -10.92 14.80
N ARG A 121 -0.06 -11.05 13.77
CA ARG A 121 -0.18 -10.00 12.72
C ARG A 121 -0.73 -8.69 13.28
N LEU A 122 -1.67 -8.75 14.23
CA LEU A 122 -2.15 -7.54 14.92
C LEU A 122 -1.02 -6.90 15.73
N ILE A 123 -0.27 -7.68 16.51
CA ILE A 123 0.90 -7.20 17.28
C ILE A 123 1.98 -6.64 16.35
N GLN A 124 2.29 -7.32 15.24
CA GLN A 124 3.22 -6.81 14.24
C GLN A 124 2.78 -5.48 13.65
N GLN A 125 1.47 -5.28 13.47
CA GLN A 125 0.94 -4.02 12.97
C GLN A 125 1.06 -2.90 14.00
N CYS A 126 0.83 -3.19 15.31
CA CYS A 126 1.07 -2.21 16.38
C CYS A 126 2.53 -1.74 16.40
N ILE A 127 3.48 -2.66 16.27
CA ILE A 127 4.91 -2.35 16.21
C ILE A 127 5.26 -1.57 14.95
N LYS A 128 4.74 -1.99 13.78
CA LYS A 128 5.01 -1.34 12.50
C LYS A 128 4.63 0.12 12.51
N GLN A 129 3.47 0.47 13.06
CA GLN A 129 2.96 1.85 13.09
C GLN A 129 3.88 2.80 13.84
N VAL A 130 4.47 2.32 14.95
CA VAL A 130 5.41 3.09 15.76
C VAL A 130 6.81 3.15 15.11
N LEU A 131 7.25 2.08 14.46
CA LEU A 131 8.58 2.03 13.82
C LEU A 131 8.61 2.80 12.49
N GLU A 132 7.54 2.78 11.71
CA GLU A 132 7.53 3.33 10.35
C GLU A 132 7.93 4.80 10.28
N PRO A 133 7.40 5.74 11.11
CA PRO A 133 7.85 7.13 11.10
C PRO A 133 9.34 7.28 11.44
N ILE A 134 9.86 6.49 12.39
CA ILE A 134 11.27 6.55 12.80
C ILE A 134 12.19 6.16 11.63
N VAL A 135 11.90 5.05 10.97
CA VAL A 135 12.76 4.55 9.89
C VAL A 135 12.57 5.31 8.59
N GLU A 136 11.36 5.84 8.30
CA GLU A 136 11.12 6.68 7.13
C GLU A 136 12.00 7.95 7.14
N ALA A 137 12.28 8.52 8.30
CA ALA A 137 13.19 9.64 8.46
C ALA A 137 14.65 9.30 8.10
N LYS A 138 15.02 8.02 8.11
CA LYS A 138 16.40 7.52 7.88
C LYS A 138 16.61 6.88 6.52
N PHE A 139 15.54 6.46 5.84
CA PHE A 139 15.67 5.77 4.57
C PHE A 139 16.21 6.65 3.46
N HIS A 140 17.09 6.07 2.67
CA HIS A 140 17.64 6.73 1.50
C HIS A 140 16.54 7.20 0.54
N ARG A 141 16.71 8.40 -0.04
CA ARG A 141 15.71 9.06 -0.90
C ARG A 141 15.30 8.27 -2.13
N HIS A 142 16.16 7.42 -2.67
CA HIS A 142 15.93 6.65 -3.90
C HIS A 142 15.65 5.16 -3.64
N SER A 143 15.21 4.84 -2.43
CA SER A 143 14.54 3.58 -2.10
C SER A 143 13.03 3.78 -2.18
N TYR A 144 12.32 2.95 -2.95
CA TYR A 144 10.90 3.15 -3.29
C TYR A 144 9.97 2.03 -2.84
N GLY A 145 10.45 0.77 -2.78
CA GLY A 145 9.62 -0.38 -2.43
C GLY A 145 9.18 -0.41 -0.98
N PHE A 146 7.95 -0.83 -0.71
CA PHE A 146 7.36 -0.98 0.63
C PHE A 146 7.35 0.29 1.50
N ARG A 147 7.47 1.44 0.90
CA ARG A 147 7.47 2.74 1.59
C ARG A 147 6.18 3.52 1.30
N PRO A 148 5.66 4.31 2.27
CA PRO A 148 4.48 5.13 2.05
C PRO A 148 4.69 6.14 0.93
N ASN A 149 3.62 6.42 0.18
CA ASN A 149 3.56 7.38 -0.94
C ASN A 149 4.49 7.12 -2.12
N ARG A 150 5.34 6.10 -2.07
CA ARG A 150 6.25 5.73 -3.15
C ARG A 150 5.66 4.62 -4.04
N SER A 151 6.08 4.57 -5.29
CA SER A 151 5.54 3.66 -6.28
C SER A 151 6.57 3.28 -7.34
N VAL A 152 6.26 2.26 -8.13
CA VAL A 152 7.03 1.86 -9.32
C VAL A 152 7.19 3.04 -10.29
N SER A 153 6.15 3.88 -10.46
CA SER A 153 6.22 5.08 -11.31
C SER A 153 7.34 6.04 -10.90
N HIS A 154 7.51 6.26 -9.58
CA HIS A 154 8.58 7.13 -9.06
C HIS A 154 9.98 6.54 -9.30
N ALA A 155 10.14 5.23 -9.15
CA ALA A 155 11.39 4.54 -9.47
C ALA A 155 11.72 4.66 -10.96
N MET A 156 10.73 4.43 -11.85
CA MET A 156 10.90 4.60 -13.29
C MET A 156 11.18 6.04 -13.70
N ALA A 157 10.55 7.04 -13.06
CA ALA A 157 10.87 8.45 -13.29
C ALA A 157 12.34 8.76 -12.97
N ARG A 158 12.87 8.19 -11.87
CA ARG A 158 14.28 8.34 -11.52
C ARG A 158 15.19 7.67 -12.56
N VAL A 159 14.88 6.46 -12.99
CA VAL A 159 15.62 5.76 -14.06
C VAL A 159 15.66 6.59 -15.34
N MET A 160 14.52 7.08 -15.81
CA MET A 160 14.45 7.90 -17.02
C MET A 160 15.24 9.21 -16.87
N GLN A 161 15.23 9.82 -15.68
CA GLN A 161 16.06 11.00 -15.40
C GLN A 161 17.54 10.70 -15.53
N LEU A 162 18.04 9.59 -14.95
CA LEU A 162 19.44 9.20 -14.99
C LEU A 162 19.92 8.95 -16.42
N ILE A 163 19.07 8.40 -17.28
CA ILE A 163 19.39 8.17 -18.70
C ILE A 163 19.30 9.47 -19.52
N ASN A 164 18.17 10.20 -19.42
CA ASN A 164 17.88 11.34 -20.30
C ASN A 164 18.67 12.60 -19.94
N ILE A 165 18.83 12.87 -18.64
CA ILE A 165 19.44 14.10 -18.13
C ILE A 165 20.91 13.85 -17.75
N ASN A 166 21.16 12.83 -16.91
CA ASN A 166 22.50 12.54 -16.41
C ASN A 166 23.36 11.77 -17.43
N LYS A 167 22.76 11.22 -18.50
CA LYS A 167 23.45 10.50 -19.59
C LYS A 167 24.24 9.28 -19.08
N LEU A 168 23.67 8.55 -18.12
CA LEU A 168 24.26 7.34 -17.55
C LEU A 168 23.70 6.13 -18.29
N TYR A 169 24.54 5.42 -19.03
CA TYR A 169 24.12 4.36 -19.93
C TYR A 169 24.61 2.97 -19.53
N TYR A 170 25.45 2.88 -18.50
CA TYR A 170 25.86 1.60 -17.92
C TYR A 170 25.05 1.34 -16.67
N VAL A 171 24.46 0.16 -16.61
CA VAL A 171 23.62 -0.26 -15.48
C VAL A 171 24.18 -1.53 -14.90
N VAL A 172 24.52 -1.48 -13.62
CA VAL A 172 24.86 -2.65 -12.82
C VAL A 172 23.54 -3.21 -12.27
N ASN A 173 23.27 -4.44 -12.62
CA ASN A 173 22.16 -5.23 -12.12
C ASN A 173 22.69 -6.22 -11.08
N ILE A 174 22.17 -6.21 -9.88
CA ILE A 174 22.52 -7.16 -8.81
C ILE A 174 21.26 -7.79 -8.28
N ASP A 175 21.20 -9.12 -8.33
CA ASP A 175 20.16 -9.94 -7.76
C ASP A 175 20.71 -10.64 -6.50
N ILE A 176 20.12 -10.41 -5.35
CA ILE A 176 20.54 -11.03 -4.10
C ILE A 176 19.89 -12.41 -3.98
N LYS A 177 20.70 -13.44 -3.76
CA LYS A 177 20.24 -14.82 -3.66
C LYS A 177 19.37 -15.02 -2.43
N SER A 178 18.09 -15.34 -2.64
CA SER A 178 17.12 -15.61 -1.57
C SER A 178 17.18 -14.57 -0.44
N PHE A 179 17.09 -13.28 -0.76
CA PHE A 179 17.32 -12.18 0.17
C PHE A 179 16.57 -12.34 1.50
N PHE A 180 15.25 -12.57 1.43
CA PHE A 180 14.43 -12.70 2.64
C PHE A 180 14.83 -13.88 3.52
N ASP A 181 15.31 -14.97 2.94
CA ASP A 181 15.69 -16.17 3.67
C ASP A 181 17.10 -16.07 4.31
N ASN A 182 17.90 -15.09 3.87
CA ASN A 182 19.30 -14.96 4.28
C ASN A 182 19.60 -13.73 5.17
N VAL A 183 18.60 -12.97 5.60
CA VAL A 183 18.80 -11.84 6.51
C VAL A 183 19.35 -12.30 7.86
N ASN A 184 20.49 -11.77 8.27
CA ASN A 184 21.12 -12.06 9.54
C ASN A 184 20.44 -11.27 10.68
N HIS A 185 19.85 -11.97 11.66
CA HIS A 185 19.12 -11.38 12.77
C HIS A 185 19.98 -10.48 13.67
N SER A 186 21.23 -10.89 13.94
CA SER A 186 22.15 -10.12 14.78
C SER A 186 22.57 -8.81 14.12
N LYS A 187 22.84 -8.85 12.79
CA LYS A 187 23.13 -7.63 12.02
C LYS A 187 21.92 -6.70 11.97
N LEU A 188 20.74 -7.22 11.73
CA LEU A 188 19.50 -6.44 11.75
C LEU A 188 19.25 -5.75 13.10
N LYS A 189 19.49 -6.45 14.23
CA LYS A 189 19.39 -5.82 15.56
C LYS A 189 20.39 -4.67 15.75
N LYS A 190 21.62 -4.83 15.28
CA LYS A 190 22.62 -3.74 15.30
C LYS A 190 22.20 -2.56 14.43
N GLN A 191 21.57 -2.80 13.27
CA GLN A 191 21.06 -1.75 12.40
C GLN A 191 19.87 -1.01 13.03
N LEU A 192 18.92 -1.72 13.65
CA LEU A 192 17.85 -1.12 14.44
C LEU A 192 18.40 -0.21 15.53
N TRP A 193 19.42 -0.71 16.27
CA TRP A 193 20.09 0.07 17.30
C TRP A 193 20.77 1.31 16.74
N SER A 194 21.45 1.24 15.61
CA SER A 194 22.16 2.38 14.99
C SER A 194 21.19 3.43 14.42
N ILE A 195 19.99 3.06 14.04
CA ILE A 195 18.91 3.99 13.62
C ILE A 195 18.38 4.80 14.80
N GLY A 196 18.64 4.36 16.05
CA GLY A 196 18.20 5.04 17.26
C GLY A 196 17.18 4.27 18.08
N ILE A 197 16.78 3.06 17.66
CA ILE A 197 15.84 2.22 18.40
C ILE A 197 16.57 1.56 19.56
N ARG A 198 16.45 2.14 20.76
CA ARG A 198 17.19 1.75 21.99
C ARG A 198 16.28 1.08 23.03
N ASP A 199 15.02 0.82 22.72
CA ASP A 199 14.09 0.09 23.56
C ASP A 199 14.43 -1.41 23.54
N LYS A 200 15.05 -1.88 24.63
CA LYS A 200 15.52 -3.27 24.76
C LYS A 200 14.35 -4.27 24.73
N ARG A 201 13.19 -3.89 25.30
CA ARG A 201 11.99 -4.72 25.33
C ARG A 201 11.46 -4.94 23.92
N LEU A 202 11.33 -3.86 23.15
CA LEU A 202 10.93 -3.93 21.74
C LEU A 202 11.90 -4.76 20.91
N LEU A 203 13.20 -4.56 21.07
CA LEU A 203 14.22 -5.34 20.34
C LEU A 203 14.17 -6.83 20.69
N SER A 204 13.85 -7.18 21.94
CA SER A 204 13.61 -8.57 22.36
C SER A 204 12.37 -9.15 21.68
N ILE A 205 11.26 -8.41 21.65
CA ILE A 205 10.02 -8.83 20.98
C ILE A 205 10.27 -9.06 19.48
N ILE A 206 10.95 -8.13 18.80
CA ILE A 206 11.31 -8.30 17.39
C ILE A 206 12.18 -9.53 17.18
N HIS A 207 13.14 -9.78 18.07
CA HIS A 207 13.98 -10.99 18.00
C HIS A 207 13.16 -12.27 18.14
N LYS A 208 12.25 -12.35 19.13
CA LYS A 208 11.35 -13.48 19.30
C LYS A 208 10.47 -13.70 18.04
N MET A 209 10.00 -12.61 17.38
CA MET A 209 9.27 -12.72 16.12
C MET A 209 10.11 -13.30 14.97
N LEU A 210 11.38 -12.93 14.90
CA LEU A 210 12.30 -13.42 13.87
C LEU A 210 12.69 -14.89 14.08
N THR A 211 12.71 -15.35 15.33
CA THR A 211 13.03 -16.73 15.73
C THR A 211 11.79 -17.56 16.02
N ALA A 212 10.61 -17.11 15.58
CA ALA A 212 9.39 -17.89 15.70
C ALA A 212 9.51 -19.23 14.97
N GLU A 213 9.01 -20.30 15.59
CA GLU A 213 9.01 -21.63 15.00
C GLU A 213 8.19 -21.66 13.71
N VAL A 214 8.77 -22.19 12.65
CA VAL A 214 8.10 -22.42 11.36
C VAL A 214 7.64 -23.87 11.32
N GLU A 215 6.37 -24.09 11.02
CA GLU A 215 5.77 -25.43 10.89
C GLU A 215 6.62 -26.28 9.93
N ASP A 216 6.93 -27.51 10.34
CA ASP A 216 7.77 -28.50 9.64
C ASP A 216 9.26 -28.11 9.45
N TYR A 217 9.69 -26.94 9.87
CA TYR A 217 11.06 -26.43 9.68
C TYR A 217 11.77 -26.04 10.98
N GLY A 218 11.04 -25.92 12.10
CA GLY A 218 11.60 -25.50 13.38
C GLY A 218 11.99 -24.02 13.43
N ILE A 219 12.95 -23.70 14.29
CA ILE A 219 13.44 -22.32 14.49
C ILE A 219 14.53 -22.01 13.47
N LEU A 220 14.34 -20.91 12.73
CA LEU A 220 15.31 -20.44 11.74
C LEU A 220 16.27 -19.41 12.39
N ASN A 221 17.60 -19.61 12.22
CA ASN A 221 18.62 -18.70 12.75
C ASN A 221 18.84 -17.44 11.90
N LYS A 222 18.24 -17.36 10.74
CA LYS A 222 18.28 -16.24 9.79
C LYS A 222 16.98 -16.16 8.98
N GLY A 223 16.77 -15.05 8.33
CA GLY A 223 15.64 -14.81 7.42
C GLY A 223 14.54 -13.96 8.03
N LEU A 224 13.69 -13.47 7.15
CA LEU A 224 12.46 -12.73 7.46
C LEU A 224 11.27 -13.53 6.92
N PRO A 225 10.23 -13.82 7.73
CA PRO A 225 9.05 -14.53 7.25
C PRO A 225 8.38 -13.77 6.10
N GLN A 226 8.38 -14.35 4.87
CA GLN A 226 7.71 -13.74 3.72
C GLN A 226 6.19 -13.83 3.92
N GLY A 227 5.56 -12.79 4.44
CA GLY A 227 4.12 -12.71 4.77
C GLY A 227 3.87 -12.07 6.13
N GLY A 228 4.90 -11.90 6.93
CA GLY A 228 4.83 -11.08 8.14
C GLY A 228 4.66 -9.59 7.80
N ILE A 229 3.88 -8.87 8.62
CA ILE A 229 3.60 -7.44 8.41
C ILE A 229 4.85 -6.56 8.61
N LEU A 230 5.76 -6.98 9.48
CA LEU A 230 7.03 -6.27 9.72
C LEU A 230 8.10 -6.59 8.68
N SER A 231 8.04 -7.73 7.99
CA SER A 231 9.12 -8.17 7.10
C SER A 231 9.52 -7.16 6.02
N PRO A 232 8.59 -6.44 5.36
CA PRO A 232 8.96 -5.43 4.36
C PRO A 232 9.74 -4.24 4.91
N ILE A 233 9.38 -3.76 6.11
CA ILE A 233 10.09 -2.62 6.72
C ILE A 233 11.46 -3.05 7.24
N LEU A 234 11.57 -4.24 7.83
CA LEU A 234 12.84 -4.82 8.27
C LEU A 234 13.78 -5.08 7.08
N ALA A 235 13.27 -5.58 5.97
CA ALA A 235 14.01 -5.74 4.72
C ALA A 235 14.60 -4.42 4.21
N ASN A 236 13.81 -3.33 4.28
CA ASN A 236 14.30 -2.01 3.92
C ASN A 236 15.37 -1.49 4.88
N ILE A 237 15.27 -1.77 6.19
CA ILE A 237 16.31 -1.41 7.18
C ILE A 237 17.62 -2.10 6.84
N VAL A 238 17.59 -3.41 6.52
CA VAL A 238 18.81 -4.17 6.16
C VAL A 238 19.54 -3.54 4.97
N LEU A 239 18.83 -3.17 3.92
CA LEU A 239 19.43 -2.64 2.70
C LEU A 239 19.67 -1.11 2.74
N ASN A 240 19.16 -0.40 3.73
CA ASN A 240 19.36 1.04 3.84
C ASN A 240 20.82 1.45 4.00
N GLU A 241 21.61 0.65 4.71
CA GLU A 241 23.05 0.88 4.88
C GLU A 241 23.78 0.79 3.54
N PHE A 242 23.39 -0.17 2.68
CA PHE A 242 23.90 -0.30 1.33
C PHE A 242 23.52 0.89 0.43
N ASP A 243 22.26 1.36 0.53
CA ASP A 243 21.83 2.54 -0.23
C ASP A 243 22.68 3.77 0.10
N TRP A 244 22.92 4.02 1.38
CA TRP A 244 23.75 5.13 1.84
C TRP A 244 25.21 4.96 1.47
N TRP A 245 25.74 3.73 1.53
CA TRP A 245 27.10 3.45 1.12
C TRP A 245 27.31 3.76 -0.38
N ILE A 246 26.43 3.31 -1.26
CA ILE A 246 26.48 3.65 -2.70
C ILE A 246 26.36 5.15 -2.90
N SER A 247 25.42 5.80 -2.23
CA SER A 247 25.17 7.24 -2.38
C SER A 247 26.35 8.09 -1.90
N SER A 248 27.04 7.65 -0.84
CA SER A 248 28.21 8.36 -0.29
C SER A 248 29.41 8.40 -1.24
N GLN A 249 29.46 7.49 -2.21
CA GLN A 249 30.55 7.47 -3.21
C GLN A 249 30.41 8.62 -4.23
N TRP A 250 29.24 9.21 -4.39
CA TRP A 250 28.99 10.29 -5.34
C TRP A 250 27.85 11.24 -4.94
N GLU A 251 26.60 10.79 -4.86
CA GLU A 251 25.41 11.65 -4.75
C GLU A 251 25.36 12.45 -3.44
N THR A 252 25.84 11.86 -2.35
CA THR A 252 25.91 12.48 -1.02
C THR A 252 27.35 12.61 -0.53
N PHE A 253 28.31 12.60 -1.45
CA PHE A 253 29.72 12.82 -1.13
C PHE A 253 29.92 14.17 -0.43
N LYS A 254 30.62 14.18 0.68
CA LYS A 254 30.93 15.41 1.43
C LYS A 254 32.15 16.09 0.84
N SER A 255 31.93 17.15 0.05
CA SER A 255 33.00 18.01 -0.45
C SER A 255 33.49 18.98 0.65
N ARG A 256 34.77 19.37 0.61
CA ARG A 256 35.32 20.39 1.53
C ARG A 256 34.66 21.75 1.33
N HIS A 257 34.35 22.11 0.08
CA HIS A 257 33.69 23.34 -0.29
C HIS A 257 32.17 23.10 -0.49
N ASN A 258 31.33 24.03 -0.03
CA ASN A 258 29.89 23.96 -0.26
C ASN A 258 29.54 24.53 -1.64
N TYR A 259 29.10 23.65 -2.55
CA TYR A 259 28.67 24.00 -3.91
C TYR A 259 27.15 24.08 -4.04
N ASP A 260 26.41 23.88 -2.96
CA ASP A 260 24.95 23.84 -2.98
C ASP A 260 24.40 25.25 -3.21
N VAL A 261 23.59 25.43 -4.26
CA VAL A 261 22.92 26.68 -4.59
C VAL A 261 21.42 26.46 -4.52
N THR A 262 20.75 27.22 -3.68
CA THR A 262 19.27 27.23 -3.65
C THR A 262 18.74 27.97 -4.85
N ARG A 263 17.86 27.33 -5.62
CA ARG A 263 17.20 27.90 -6.79
C ARG A 263 15.69 27.71 -6.71
N MET A 264 14.96 28.63 -7.35
CA MET A 264 13.50 28.55 -7.51
C MET A 264 13.13 28.01 -8.88
N LYS A 265 12.19 27.06 -8.95
CA LYS A 265 11.59 26.59 -10.19
C LYS A 265 10.11 26.31 -9.99
N ASN A 266 9.26 26.96 -10.76
CA ASN A 266 7.80 26.82 -10.68
C ASN A 266 7.25 27.02 -9.23
N GLY A 267 7.77 28.03 -8.51
CA GLY A 267 7.37 28.33 -7.13
C GLY A 267 7.92 27.38 -6.05
N HIS A 268 8.80 26.44 -6.42
CA HIS A 268 9.42 25.50 -5.48
C HIS A 268 10.93 25.71 -5.38
N GLU A 269 11.42 25.79 -4.15
CA GLU A 269 12.85 25.77 -3.88
C GLU A 269 13.43 24.38 -4.13
N TYR A 270 14.63 24.35 -4.74
CA TYR A 270 15.43 23.14 -4.85
C TYR A 270 16.92 23.45 -4.72
N ILE A 271 17.67 22.48 -4.22
CA ILE A 271 19.15 22.60 -4.13
C ILE A 271 19.74 22.14 -5.46
N ASP A 272 20.41 23.06 -6.15
CA ASP A 272 21.17 22.77 -7.37
C ASP A 272 22.57 22.29 -7.01
N LYS A 273 22.83 21.01 -7.26
CA LYS A 273 24.12 20.34 -7.03
C LYS A 273 25.00 20.27 -8.27
N SER A 274 24.67 20.98 -9.34
CA SER A 274 25.42 20.93 -10.61
C SER A 274 26.87 21.38 -10.45
N GLY A 275 27.12 22.39 -9.63
CA GLY A 275 28.47 22.86 -9.27
C GLY A 275 29.29 21.77 -8.59
N MET A 276 28.73 21.11 -7.57
CA MET A 276 29.34 19.99 -6.87
C MET A 276 29.69 18.84 -7.84
N TYR A 277 28.73 18.42 -8.66
CA TYR A 277 28.99 17.32 -9.61
C TYR A 277 30.00 17.68 -10.68
N ARG A 278 30.10 18.96 -11.08
CA ARG A 278 31.17 19.43 -11.98
C ARG A 278 32.54 19.30 -11.30
N ALA A 279 32.67 19.76 -10.05
CA ALA A 279 33.91 19.65 -9.28
C ALA A 279 34.28 18.18 -9.02
N LEU A 280 33.33 17.31 -8.67
CA LEU A 280 33.61 15.89 -8.45
C LEU A 280 34.10 15.17 -9.72
N ARG A 281 33.67 15.60 -10.92
CA ARG A 281 34.10 15.01 -12.20
C ARG A 281 35.56 15.30 -12.52
N THR A 282 36.15 16.32 -11.93
CA THR A 282 37.60 16.59 -12.08
C THR A 282 38.47 15.70 -11.18
N GLN A 283 37.84 14.98 -10.26
CA GLN A 283 38.47 14.03 -9.36
C GLN A 283 38.31 12.59 -9.89
N ASN A 284 39.09 11.67 -9.33
CA ASN A 284 39.04 10.24 -9.69
C ASN A 284 37.84 9.49 -9.07
N LEU A 285 36.74 10.19 -8.81
CA LEU A 285 35.51 9.63 -8.22
C LEU A 285 34.62 9.01 -9.29
N LYS A 286 33.89 7.97 -8.91
CA LYS A 286 32.96 7.24 -9.79
C LYS A 286 31.59 7.89 -9.76
N GLU A 287 31.11 8.40 -10.90
CA GLU A 287 29.75 8.95 -11.01
C GLU A 287 28.71 7.81 -11.04
N ILE A 288 28.14 7.52 -9.88
CA ILE A 288 27.19 6.42 -9.66
C ILE A 288 25.94 6.87 -8.91
N PHE A 289 24.80 6.27 -9.26
CA PHE A 289 23.51 6.54 -8.62
C PHE A 289 22.72 5.24 -8.46
N ILE A 290 22.12 5.04 -7.29
CA ILE A 290 21.28 3.88 -7.00
C ILE A 290 19.80 4.20 -7.19
N VAL A 291 19.03 3.22 -7.67
CA VAL A 291 17.58 3.20 -7.67
C VAL A 291 17.15 1.84 -7.15
N ARG A 292 16.47 1.79 -6.00
CA ARG A 292 16.08 0.54 -5.35
C ARG A 292 14.55 0.45 -5.17
N TYR A 293 14.02 -0.73 -5.40
CA TYR A 293 12.64 -1.09 -5.09
C TYR A 293 12.63 -2.45 -4.37
N ALA A 294 12.52 -2.44 -3.05
CA ALA A 294 12.70 -3.62 -2.18
C ALA A 294 14.10 -4.22 -2.34
N ASP A 295 14.21 -5.46 -2.78
CA ASP A 295 15.46 -6.20 -3.07
C ASP A 295 15.95 -6.04 -4.52
N ASP A 296 15.12 -5.49 -5.42
CA ASP A 296 15.53 -5.20 -6.81
C ASP A 296 16.12 -3.79 -6.90
N PHE A 297 17.40 -3.68 -7.23
CA PHE A 297 18.06 -2.40 -7.40
C PHE A 297 18.98 -2.35 -8.61
N LYS A 298 19.17 -1.14 -9.09
CA LYS A 298 20.04 -0.83 -10.23
C LYS A 298 20.98 0.30 -9.85
N ILE A 299 22.27 0.16 -10.22
CA ILE A 299 23.27 1.21 -10.06
C ILE A 299 23.61 1.73 -11.45
N PHE A 300 23.42 3.02 -11.68
CA PHE A 300 23.68 3.70 -12.96
C PHE A 300 25.05 4.33 -12.93
N CYS A 301 25.84 4.07 -13.96
CA CYS A 301 27.24 4.51 -14.09
C CYS A 301 27.47 5.22 -15.43
N ARG A 302 28.50 6.08 -15.46
CA ARG A 302 28.86 6.82 -16.66
C ARG A 302 29.59 5.97 -17.69
N ASN A 303 30.51 5.14 -17.25
CA ASN A 303 31.38 4.30 -18.09
C ASN A 303 31.47 2.86 -17.58
N TYR A 304 32.04 1.96 -18.39
CA TYR A 304 32.17 0.55 -18.07
C TYR A 304 33.13 0.27 -16.91
N LYS A 305 34.25 1.04 -16.84
CA LYS A 305 35.28 0.87 -15.79
C LYS A 305 34.66 1.10 -14.41
N ASP A 306 33.88 2.19 -14.25
CA ASP A 306 33.17 2.48 -13.00
C ASP A 306 32.11 1.42 -12.69
N ALA A 307 31.38 0.98 -13.70
CA ALA A 307 30.37 -0.07 -13.54
C ALA A 307 30.98 -1.39 -13.06
N LYS A 308 32.14 -1.81 -13.62
CA LYS A 308 32.86 -3.01 -13.20
C LYS A 308 33.37 -2.87 -11.76
N SER A 309 33.99 -1.73 -11.44
CA SER A 309 34.52 -1.48 -10.10
C SER A 309 33.44 -1.50 -9.04
N ILE A 310 32.27 -0.86 -9.28
CA ILE A 310 31.19 -0.82 -8.29
C ILE A 310 30.46 -2.17 -8.20
N TYR A 311 30.40 -2.95 -9.29
CA TYR A 311 29.85 -4.29 -9.26
C TYR A 311 30.64 -5.20 -8.31
N GLU A 312 31.96 -5.27 -8.45
CA GLU A 312 32.82 -6.07 -7.58
C GLU A 312 32.81 -5.55 -6.13
N ALA A 313 32.88 -4.24 -5.95
CA ALA A 313 32.80 -3.64 -4.62
C ALA A 313 31.46 -3.92 -3.94
N SER A 314 30.34 -3.91 -4.69
CA SER A 314 29.02 -4.23 -4.16
C SER A 314 28.89 -5.69 -3.74
N LYS A 315 29.41 -6.63 -4.54
CA LYS A 315 29.44 -8.06 -4.18
C LYS A 315 30.18 -8.26 -2.86
N LYS A 316 31.39 -7.71 -2.76
CA LYS A 316 32.22 -7.80 -1.56
C LYS A 316 31.52 -7.18 -0.35
N TRP A 317 30.96 -5.97 -0.50
CA TRP A 317 30.25 -5.26 0.56
C TRP A 317 29.04 -6.05 1.08
N LEU A 318 28.19 -6.56 0.17
CA LEU A 318 27.01 -7.35 0.53
C LEU A 318 27.39 -8.62 1.29
N SER A 319 28.43 -9.32 0.84
CA SER A 319 28.93 -10.54 1.48
C SER A 319 29.54 -10.25 2.85
N GLU A 320 30.50 -9.34 2.95
CA GLU A 320 31.24 -9.07 4.19
C GLU A 320 30.39 -8.32 5.22
N ARG A 321 29.65 -7.30 4.78
CA ARG A 321 28.88 -6.44 5.68
C ARG A 321 27.54 -7.03 6.08
N LEU A 322 26.80 -7.60 5.15
CA LEU A 322 25.47 -8.15 5.40
C LEU A 322 25.39 -9.67 5.44
N GLY A 323 26.41 -10.39 4.95
CA GLY A 323 26.40 -11.84 4.80
C GLY A 323 25.41 -12.31 3.71
N LEU A 324 25.24 -11.48 2.67
CA LEU A 324 24.33 -11.73 1.56
C LEU A 324 25.10 -12.07 0.30
N GLU A 325 24.74 -13.17 -0.36
CA GLU A 325 25.34 -13.61 -1.60
C GLU A 325 24.62 -13.05 -2.82
N VAL A 326 25.38 -12.71 -3.86
CA VAL A 326 24.86 -12.26 -5.15
C VAL A 326 24.61 -13.46 -6.05
N ASN A 327 23.48 -13.48 -6.75
CA ASN A 327 23.19 -14.45 -7.78
C ASN A 327 23.87 -14.06 -9.09
N GLU A 328 25.03 -14.66 -9.37
CA GLU A 328 25.87 -14.30 -10.52
C GLU A 328 25.19 -14.54 -11.87
N SER A 329 24.35 -15.57 -11.98
CA SER A 329 23.64 -15.86 -13.24
C SER A 329 22.57 -14.82 -13.61
N LYS A 330 22.07 -14.06 -12.63
CA LYS A 330 21.08 -12.99 -12.80
C LYS A 330 21.65 -11.59 -12.63
N SER A 331 22.94 -11.48 -12.28
CA SER A 331 23.62 -10.22 -12.06
C SER A 331 24.60 -9.91 -13.20
N GLY A 332 24.86 -8.64 -13.44
CA GLY A 332 25.80 -8.24 -14.48
C GLY A 332 25.70 -6.78 -14.87
N ILE A 333 26.47 -6.39 -15.88
CA ILE A 333 26.55 -5.02 -16.37
C ILE A 333 25.93 -4.93 -17.77
N ALA A 334 24.98 -4.03 -17.95
CA ALA A 334 24.35 -3.75 -19.24
C ALA A 334 24.76 -2.37 -19.78
N ASN A 335 25.15 -2.28 -21.04
CA ASN A 335 25.24 -1.02 -21.76
C ASN A 335 23.93 -0.74 -22.46
N LEU A 336 23.14 0.19 -21.96
CA LEU A 336 21.80 0.49 -22.47
C LEU A 336 21.76 1.00 -23.92
N LYS A 337 22.87 1.49 -24.47
CA LYS A 337 22.95 1.85 -25.90
C LYS A 337 22.96 0.62 -26.82
N ARG A 338 23.50 -0.49 -26.33
CA ARG A 338 23.60 -1.76 -27.07
C ARG A 338 22.53 -2.75 -26.63
N ASN A 339 22.45 -3.00 -25.34
CA ASN A 339 21.59 -3.99 -24.71
C ASN A 339 20.43 -3.31 -23.96
N SER A 340 19.48 -4.07 -23.46
CA SER A 340 18.44 -3.60 -22.54
C SER A 340 18.69 -4.15 -21.15
N ALA A 341 18.21 -3.43 -20.14
CA ALA A 341 18.09 -3.91 -18.77
C ALA A 341 16.60 -4.07 -18.40
N GLU A 342 16.31 -5.00 -17.51
CA GLU A 342 14.97 -5.16 -16.95
C GLU A 342 14.92 -4.62 -15.52
N PHE A 343 13.83 -3.91 -15.19
CA PHE A 343 13.56 -3.42 -13.86
C PHE A 343 12.05 -3.32 -13.63
N LEU A 344 11.55 -3.97 -12.59
CA LEU A 344 10.13 -3.93 -12.19
C LEU A 344 9.16 -4.34 -13.33
N GLY A 345 9.55 -5.30 -14.15
CA GLY A 345 8.75 -5.75 -15.29
C GLY A 345 8.80 -4.84 -16.52
N PHE A 346 9.62 -3.78 -16.49
CA PHE A 346 9.91 -2.92 -17.64
C PHE A 346 11.25 -3.29 -18.25
N ARG A 347 11.31 -3.27 -19.58
CA ARG A 347 12.54 -3.33 -20.37
C ARG A 347 12.99 -1.90 -20.67
N ILE A 348 14.25 -1.59 -20.39
CA ILE A 348 14.82 -0.24 -20.49
C ILE A 348 15.97 -0.27 -21.50
N LYS A 349 15.96 0.63 -22.49
CA LYS A 349 17.02 0.80 -23.47
C LYS A 349 17.25 2.29 -23.74
N ALA A 350 18.48 2.69 -24.01
CA ALA A 350 18.80 4.03 -24.51
C ALA A 350 18.83 4.01 -26.05
N VAL A 351 18.01 4.82 -26.69
CA VAL A 351 17.90 4.88 -28.15
C VAL A 351 18.27 6.26 -28.66
N PRO A 352 18.88 6.36 -29.85
CA PRO A 352 19.17 7.67 -30.45
C PRO A 352 17.87 8.41 -30.76
N ASN A 353 17.86 9.71 -30.44
CA ASN A 353 16.76 10.63 -30.75
C ASN A 353 17.33 12.04 -30.92
N LYS A 354 17.26 12.62 -32.14
CA LYS A 354 17.74 13.98 -32.45
C LYS A 354 19.13 14.29 -31.89
N GLY A 355 20.12 13.44 -32.21
CA GLY A 355 21.51 13.59 -31.78
C GLY A 355 21.81 13.28 -30.30
N LYS A 356 20.81 12.86 -29.52
CA LYS A 356 20.95 12.47 -28.10
C LYS A 356 20.41 11.06 -27.91
N TYR A 357 20.78 10.42 -26.79
CA TYR A 357 20.16 9.16 -26.39
C TYR A 357 19.07 9.43 -25.36
N THR A 358 17.91 8.78 -25.56
CA THR A 358 16.75 8.87 -24.65
C THR A 358 16.33 7.49 -24.18
N ALA A 359 15.75 7.42 -23.00
CA ALA A 359 15.21 6.19 -22.45
C ALA A 359 13.96 5.76 -23.25
N ARG A 360 14.02 4.56 -23.82
CA ARG A 360 12.87 3.84 -24.36
C ARG A 360 12.52 2.72 -23.40
N THR A 361 11.28 2.71 -22.91
CA THR A 361 10.79 1.71 -21.96
C THR A 361 9.59 0.99 -22.56
N SER A 362 9.51 -0.32 -22.37
CA SER A 362 8.42 -1.20 -22.80
C SER A 362 8.15 -2.22 -21.71
N MET A 363 7.09 -3.00 -21.83
CA MET A 363 6.94 -4.19 -21.00
C MET A 363 8.08 -5.18 -21.28
N SER A 364 8.56 -5.89 -20.25
CA SER A 364 9.46 -7.01 -20.48
C SER A 364 8.72 -8.16 -21.17
N GLU A 365 9.44 -9.04 -21.87
CA GLU A 365 8.83 -10.17 -22.57
C GLU A 365 8.12 -11.12 -21.61
N THR A 366 8.71 -11.33 -20.42
CA THR A 366 8.08 -12.10 -19.35
C THR A 366 6.77 -11.44 -18.88
N SER A 367 6.77 -10.12 -18.72
CA SER A 367 5.57 -9.35 -18.32
C SER A 367 4.46 -9.43 -19.36
N LYS A 368 4.79 -9.35 -20.67
CA LYS A 368 3.81 -9.52 -21.75
C LYS A 368 3.20 -10.92 -21.74
N LYS A 369 4.04 -11.96 -21.66
CA LYS A 369 3.58 -13.35 -21.58
C LYS A 369 2.64 -13.56 -20.38
N ASN A 370 3.00 -13.06 -19.21
CA ASN A 370 2.19 -13.14 -18.01
C ASN A 370 0.85 -12.39 -18.13
N ALA A 371 0.84 -11.21 -18.76
CA ALA A 371 -0.38 -10.45 -19.01
C ALA A 371 -1.33 -11.21 -19.93
N ILE A 372 -0.83 -11.76 -21.05
CA ILE A 372 -1.59 -12.59 -21.99
C ILE A 372 -2.14 -13.83 -21.28
N ALA A 373 -1.32 -14.52 -20.48
CA ALA A 373 -1.74 -15.71 -19.74
C ALA A 373 -2.84 -15.37 -18.73
N LYS A 374 -2.69 -14.28 -17.96
CA LYS A 374 -3.66 -13.84 -16.97
C LYS A 374 -5.02 -13.49 -17.59
N LEU A 375 -5.02 -12.74 -18.68
CA LEU A 375 -6.23 -12.40 -19.42
C LEU A 375 -6.88 -13.65 -20.03
N THR A 376 -6.09 -14.54 -20.66
CA THR A 376 -6.60 -15.79 -21.24
C THR A 376 -7.20 -16.73 -20.17
N ASN A 377 -6.58 -16.82 -19.00
CA ASN A 377 -7.12 -17.62 -17.90
C ASN A 377 -8.44 -17.06 -17.37
N GLN A 378 -8.59 -15.73 -17.35
CA GLN A 378 -9.87 -15.13 -17.01
C GLN A 378 -10.95 -15.39 -18.08
N LEU A 379 -10.60 -15.39 -19.37
CA LEU A 379 -11.52 -15.81 -20.44
C LEU A 379 -11.97 -17.27 -20.26
N LYS A 380 -11.05 -18.19 -19.90
CA LYS A 380 -11.42 -19.59 -19.58
C LYS A 380 -12.37 -19.66 -18.37
N ARG A 381 -12.19 -18.82 -17.34
CA ARG A 381 -13.11 -18.76 -16.19
C ARG A 381 -14.49 -18.26 -16.57
N ILE A 382 -14.56 -17.22 -17.42
CA ILE A 382 -15.84 -16.72 -17.95
C ILE A 382 -16.55 -17.83 -18.75
N GLN A 383 -15.82 -18.63 -19.52
CA GLN A 383 -16.39 -19.72 -20.29
C GLN A 383 -16.98 -20.82 -19.40
N LYS A 384 -16.32 -21.13 -18.26
CA LYS A 384 -16.81 -22.10 -17.26
C LYS A 384 -17.97 -21.54 -16.42
N ASN A 385 -17.94 -20.25 -16.10
CA ASN A 385 -18.94 -19.55 -15.28
C ASN A 385 -19.44 -18.30 -16.02
N PRO A 386 -20.43 -18.43 -16.91
CA PRO A 386 -20.91 -17.34 -17.76
C PRO A 386 -21.75 -16.34 -16.97
N ARG A 387 -21.08 -15.46 -16.22
CA ARG A 387 -21.72 -14.43 -15.36
C ARG A 387 -21.07 -13.07 -15.57
N SER A 388 -21.87 -12.01 -15.44
CA SER A 388 -21.40 -10.61 -15.49
C SER A 388 -20.27 -10.32 -14.51
N THR A 389 -20.28 -10.92 -13.32
CA THR A 389 -19.22 -10.77 -12.29
C THR A 389 -17.85 -11.22 -12.77
N GLU A 390 -17.76 -12.28 -13.58
CA GLU A 390 -16.48 -12.73 -14.15
C GLU A 390 -15.99 -11.80 -15.26
N VAL A 391 -16.89 -11.13 -16.00
CA VAL A 391 -16.53 -10.09 -16.98
C VAL A 391 -16.03 -8.82 -16.28
N PHE A 392 -16.63 -8.42 -15.15
CA PHE A 392 -16.09 -7.33 -14.32
C PHE A 392 -14.69 -7.63 -13.81
N LYS A 393 -14.37 -8.88 -13.46
CA LYS A 393 -13.01 -9.29 -13.10
C LYS A 393 -12.04 -9.16 -14.27
N LEU A 394 -12.47 -9.53 -15.50
CA LEU A 394 -11.66 -9.32 -16.71
C LEU A 394 -11.33 -7.83 -16.89
N ASN A 395 -12.33 -6.97 -16.81
CA ASN A 395 -12.15 -5.51 -16.92
C ASN A 395 -11.21 -4.97 -15.83
N SER A 396 -11.32 -5.48 -14.60
CA SER A 396 -10.41 -5.11 -13.51
C SER A 396 -8.96 -5.52 -13.78
N ILE A 397 -8.75 -6.68 -14.42
CA ILE A 397 -7.42 -7.15 -14.82
C ILE A 397 -6.86 -6.24 -15.93
N ILE A 398 -7.65 -5.93 -16.96
CA ILE A 398 -7.25 -5.03 -18.06
C ILE A 398 -6.82 -3.68 -17.48
N LEU A 399 -7.67 -3.06 -16.70
CA LEU A 399 -7.39 -1.75 -16.10
C LEU A 399 -6.18 -1.78 -15.17
N GLY A 400 -6.02 -2.87 -14.38
CA GLY A 400 -4.87 -3.06 -13.52
C GLY A 400 -3.54 -3.13 -14.28
N LEU A 401 -3.52 -3.85 -15.41
CA LEU A 401 -2.35 -3.93 -16.30
C LEU A 401 -2.06 -2.59 -16.96
N GLN A 402 -3.08 -1.93 -17.52
CA GLN A 402 -2.94 -0.60 -18.13
C GLN A 402 -2.40 0.42 -17.13
N ASN A 403 -2.94 0.51 -15.93
CA ASN A 403 -2.49 1.43 -14.88
C ASN A 403 -1.06 1.15 -14.39
N TYR A 404 -0.61 -0.10 -14.42
CA TYR A 404 0.74 -0.45 -14.02
C TYR A 404 1.76 -0.05 -15.09
N TYR A 405 1.47 -0.35 -16.37
CA TYR A 405 2.41 -0.19 -17.48
C TYR A 405 2.25 1.11 -18.28
N ASN A 406 1.24 1.94 -18.01
CA ASN A 406 1.05 3.23 -18.71
C ASN A 406 2.25 4.20 -18.59
N ARG A 407 3.23 3.89 -17.74
CA ARG A 407 4.49 4.65 -17.60
C ARG A 407 5.55 4.25 -18.62
N ALA A 408 5.33 3.21 -19.42
CA ALA A 408 6.25 2.80 -20.48
C ALA A 408 6.09 3.69 -21.72
N THR A 409 7.21 4.10 -22.32
CA THR A 409 7.18 4.95 -23.55
C THR A 409 6.58 4.22 -24.74
N MET A 410 6.61 2.88 -24.76
CA MET A 410 6.09 2.04 -25.84
C MET A 410 4.81 1.30 -25.43
N VAL A 411 4.08 1.79 -24.43
CA VAL A 411 2.90 1.12 -23.86
C VAL A 411 1.83 0.81 -24.90
N SER A 412 1.55 1.73 -25.81
CA SER A 412 0.53 1.53 -26.86
C SER A 412 0.86 0.36 -27.77
N LYS A 413 2.16 0.21 -28.15
CA LYS A 413 2.61 -0.94 -28.95
C LYS A 413 2.50 -2.24 -28.16
N ASP A 414 2.93 -2.24 -26.90
CA ASP A 414 2.88 -3.42 -26.04
C ASP A 414 1.45 -3.92 -25.83
N PHE A 415 0.50 -3.01 -25.63
CA PHE A 415 -0.90 -3.37 -25.45
C PHE A 415 -1.62 -3.69 -26.77
N ALA A 416 -1.17 -3.16 -27.91
CA ALA A 416 -1.64 -3.59 -29.21
C ALA A 416 -1.25 -5.07 -29.49
N ASP A 417 -0.01 -5.45 -29.17
CA ASP A 417 0.46 -6.85 -29.29
C ASP A 417 -0.36 -7.80 -28.39
N ILE A 418 -0.65 -7.36 -27.15
CA ILE A 418 -1.47 -8.14 -26.20
C ILE A 418 -2.91 -8.25 -26.70
N ALA A 419 -3.51 -7.12 -27.16
CA ALA A 419 -4.86 -7.07 -27.65
C ALA A 419 -5.06 -8.02 -28.83
N PHE A 420 -4.16 -7.99 -29.83
CA PHE A 420 -4.20 -8.88 -30.98
C PHE A 420 -4.35 -10.35 -30.62
N ILE A 421 -3.61 -10.80 -29.60
CA ILE A 421 -3.65 -12.20 -29.17
C ILE A 421 -4.91 -12.48 -28.33
N VAL A 422 -5.25 -11.60 -27.39
CA VAL A 422 -6.33 -11.83 -26.43
C VAL A 422 -7.71 -11.66 -27.08
N GLU A 423 -7.90 -10.66 -27.93
CA GLU A 423 -9.16 -10.42 -28.65
C GLU A 423 -9.47 -11.56 -29.63
N ARG A 424 -8.47 -12.09 -30.34
CA ARG A 424 -8.65 -13.29 -31.17
C ARG A 424 -9.13 -14.48 -30.34
N ARG A 425 -8.56 -14.69 -29.14
CA ARG A 425 -8.99 -15.75 -28.19
C ARG A 425 -10.39 -15.49 -27.64
N LEU A 426 -10.74 -14.24 -27.39
CA LEU A 426 -12.06 -13.82 -26.97
C LEU A 426 -13.11 -14.16 -28.04
N HIS A 427 -12.89 -13.71 -29.28
CA HIS A 427 -13.81 -13.99 -30.39
C HIS A 427 -13.99 -15.48 -30.64
N ASN A 428 -12.91 -16.26 -30.66
CA ASN A 428 -13.00 -17.71 -30.88
C ASN A 428 -13.81 -18.43 -29.80
N ARG A 429 -13.73 -17.99 -28.53
CA ARG A 429 -14.43 -18.62 -27.40
C ARG A 429 -15.88 -18.19 -27.26
N PHE A 430 -16.18 -16.95 -27.62
CA PHE A 430 -17.48 -16.33 -27.32
C PHE A 430 -18.22 -15.84 -28.56
N LYS A 431 -17.90 -16.34 -29.76
CA LYS A 431 -18.51 -15.94 -31.03
C LYS A 431 -20.04 -15.85 -30.97
N LYS A 432 -20.69 -16.79 -30.27
CA LYS A 432 -22.15 -16.84 -30.12
C LYS A 432 -22.71 -15.96 -28.97
N ASN A 433 -21.85 -15.48 -28.07
CA ASN A 433 -22.26 -14.76 -26.85
C ASN A 433 -21.90 -13.28 -26.88
N ILE A 434 -21.09 -12.84 -27.86
CA ILE A 434 -20.73 -11.46 -28.04
C ILE A 434 -21.91 -10.71 -28.64
N THR A 435 -22.25 -9.56 -28.03
CA THR A 435 -23.24 -8.61 -28.51
C THR A 435 -22.63 -7.23 -28.70
N THR A 436 -23.28 -6.38 -29.50
CA THR A 436 -22.89 -4.98 -29.72
C THR A 436 -23.71 -4.01 -28.85
N ILE A 437 -24.73 -4.52 -28.16
CA ILE A 437 -25.65 -3.74 -27.32
C ILE A 437 -25.56 -4.24 -25.87
N GLY A 438 -25.48 -3.31 -24.92
CA GLY A 438 -25.41 -3.63 -23.49
C GLY A 438 -25.13 -2.39 -22.63
N ASN A 439 -24.93 -2.59 -21.34
CA ASN A 439 -24.71 -1.51 -20.39
C ASN A 439 -23.23 -1.08 -20.38
N THR A 440 -22.99 0.21 -20.64
CA THR A 440 -21.65 0.81 -20.57
C THR A 440 -21.48 1.53 -19.23
N PRO A 441 -20.39 1.24 -18.46
CA PRO A 441 -20.15 1.94 -17.20
C PRO A 441 -20.05 3.47 -17.37
N LYS A 442 -20.62 4.23 -16.42
CA LYS A 442 -20.64 5.72 -16.47
C LYS A 442 -19.28 6.37 -16.71
N ASN A 443 -18.20 5.77 -16.21
CA ASN A 443 -16.85 6.31 -16.36
C ASN A 443 -16.09 5.76 -17.58
N PHE A 444 -16.72 4.97 -18.46
CA PHE A 444 -16.05 4.30 -19.57
C PHE A 444 -15.43 5.32 -20.56
N GLN A 445 -16.19 6.33 -20.95
CA GLN A 445 -15.73 7.37 -21.88
C GLN A 445 -14.55 8.18 -21.31
N LYS A 446 -14.55 8.40 -20.00
CA LYS A 446 -13.43 9.07 -19.31
C LYS A 446 -12.16 8.21 -19.29
N LEU A 447 -12.33 6.89 -19.19
CA LEU A 447 -11.21 5.93 -19.18
C LEU A 447 -10.63 5.75 -20.58
N TYR A 448 -11.47 5.77 -21.60
CA TYR A 448 -11.13 5.52 -23.00
C TYR A 448 -11.62 6.67 -23.88
N PRO A 449 -10.84 7.77 -24.03
CA PRO A 449 -11.25 8.93 -24.81
C PRO A 449 -11.55 8.62 -26.29
N HIS A 450 -10.90 7.60 -26.85
CA HIS A 450 -11.08 7.15 -28.24
C HIS A 450 -12.07 5.98 -28.38
N TRP A 451 -12.96 5.79 -27.41
CA TRP A 451 -13.86 4.65 -27.33
C TRP A 451 -14.78 4.47 -28.55
N ASN A 452 -15.10 5.54 -29.26
CA ASN A 452 -15.96 5.55 -30.45
C ASN A 452 -15.27 4.98 -31.71
N THR A 453 -13.92 4.91 -31.73
CA THR A 453 -13.17 4.30 -32.84
C THR A 453 -13.11 2.76 -32.73
N TYR A 454 -13.54 2.19 -31.62
CA TYR A 454 -13.54 0.75 -31.37
C TYR A 454 -14.95 0.18 -31.42
N LYS A 455 -15.13 -0.96 -32.11
CA LYS A 455 -16.41 -1.70 -32.10
C LYS A 455 -16.74 -2.11 -30.67
N PRO A 456 -17.95 -1.82 -30.18
CA PRO A 456 -18.33 -2.22 -28.83
C PRO A 456 -18.47 -3.74 -28.74
N ILE A 457 -17.87 -4.32 -27.70
CA ILE A 457 -17.94 -5.75 -27.39
C ILE A 457 -18.58 -5.88 -26.02
N PHE A 458 -19.73 -6.54 -25.96
CA PHE A 458 -20.41 -6.87 -24.72
C PHE A 458 -20.43 -8.38 -24.54
N LEU A 459 -20.26 -8.82 -23.31
CA LEU A 459 -20.34 -10.23 -22.92
C LEU A 459 -21.18 -10.31 -21.63
N TYR A 460 -22.25 -11.09 -21.69
CA TYR A 460 -23.24 -11.20 -20.59
C TYR A 460 -23.72 -9.84 -20.08
N GLY A 461 -24.04 -8.91 -20.99
CA GLY A 461 -24.54 -7.57 -20.69
C GLY A 461 -23.50 -6.55 -20.22
N VAL A 462 -22.23 -6.93 -20.08
CA VAL A 462 -21.15 -6.05 -19.61
C VAL A 462 -20.21 -5.71 -20.76
N ARG A 463 -19.94 -4.41 -20.96
CA ARG A 463 -18.95 -3.93 -21.94
C ARG A 463 -17.54 -4.35 -21.53
N ILE A 464 -16.81 -4.97 -22.44
CA ILE A 464 -15.40 -5.30 -22.26
C ILE A 464 -14.56 -4.04 -22.45
N PHE A 465 -13.57 -3.84 -21.58
CA PHE A 465 -12.65 -2.72 -21.65
C PHE A 465 -11.69 -2.90 -22.82
N ILE A 466 -11.32 -1.78 -23.46
CA ILE A 466 -10.48 -1.78 -24.65
C ILE A 466 -9.04 -2.05 -24.21
N ILE A 467 -8.47 -3.17 -24.64
CA ILE A 467 -7.12 -3.59 -24.22
C ILE A 467 -6.07 -2.66 -24.82
N SER A 468 -6.19 -2.32 -26.10
CA SER A 468 -5.20 -1.54 -26.86
C SER A 468 -5.26 -0.03 -26.60
N ASP A 469 -6.38 0.51 -26.08
CA ASP A 469 -6.52 1.95 -25.85
C ASP A 469 -5.87 2.35 -24.52
N VAL A 470 -4.54 2.44 -24.55
CA VAL A 470 -3.74 2.91 -23.42
C VAL A 470 -2.74 3.96 -23.90
N LYS A 471 -2.77 5.11 -23.23
CA LYS A 471 -1.87 6.23 -23.51
C LYS A 471 -0.75 6.27 -22.48
N MET A 472 0.46 6.62 -22.94
CA MET A 472 1.58 6.86 -22.05
C MET A 472 1.25 8.03 -21.12
N ASP A 473 1.45 7.80 -19.83
CA ASP A 473 1.38 8.79 -18.77
C ASP A 473 2.80 9.02 -18.22
N ILE A 474 3.28 10.27 -18.31
CA ILE A 474 4.68 10.60 -17.97
C ILE A 474 4.95 10.29 -16.50
N PRO A 475 5.99 9.48 -16.20
CA PRO A 475 6.34 9.22 -14.81
C PRO A 475 6.75 10.50 -14.08
N ILE A 476 6.11 10.79 -12.97
CA ILE A 476 6.37 11.97 -12.15
C ILE A 476 7.43 11.61 -11.11
N LYS A 477 8.43 12.48 -10.92
CA LYS A 477 9.42 12.35 -9.86
C LYS A 477 8.75 12.43 -8.50
N PHE A 478 9.24 11.62 -7.56
CA PHE A 478 8.81 11.72 -6.17
C PHE A 478 9.33 13.04 -5.56
N GLN A 479 8.45 13.84 -5.05
CA GLN A 479 8.79 15.04 -4.29
C GLN A 479 9.17 14.61 -2.87
N GLN A 480 10.39 14.93 -2.44
CA GLN A 480 10.92 14.47 -1.14
C GLN A 480 10.21 15.12 0.06
N THR A 481 9.49 16.21 -0.17
CA THR A 481 8.63 16.88 0.84
C THR A 481 7.35 16.11 1.15
N ILE A 482 6.94 15.19 0.26
CA ILE A 482 5.76 14.33 0.49
C ILE A 482 6.07 13.34 1.61
N SER A 483 5.40 13.50 2.74
CA SER A 483 5.51 12.62 3.90
C SER A 483 4.18 12.48 4.62
N ASN A 484 3.90 11.31 5.16
CA ASN A 484 2.75 11.11 6.05
C ASN A 484 2.94 11.79 7.41
N TYR A 485 4.16 12.13 7.75
CA TYR A 485 4.61 12.52 9.10
C TYR A 485 5.00 13.99 9.19
N THR A 486 4.61 14.80 8.22
CA THR A 486 4.74 16.25 8.27
C THR A 486 3.46 16.90 7.75
N ARG A 487 3.03 18.00 8.36
CA ARG A 487 1.82 18.73 7.94
C ARG A 487 1.92 19.18 6.48
N VAL A 488 3.07 19.73 6.09
CA VAL A 488 3.33 20.16 4.70
C VAL A 488 3.23 18.97 3.71
N GLY A 489 3.81 17.83 4.08
CA GLY A 489 3.77 16.62 3.24
C GLY A 489 2.35 16.06 3.11
N ARG A 490 1.58 16.02 4.20
CA ARG A 490 0.19 15.57 4.16
C ARG A 490 -0.70 16.45 3.29
N ASN A 491 -0.55 17.77 3.36
CA ASN A 491 -1.31 18.72 2.54
C ASN A 491 -1.09 18.51 1.02
N GLN A 492 0.07 17.97 0.63
CA GLN A 492 0.34 17.58 -0.76
C GLN A 492 -0.37 16.28 -1.17
N ILE A 493 -0.73 15.42 -0.20
CA ILE A 493 -1.40 14.14 -0.45
C ILE A 493 -2.92 14.31 -0.43
N HIS A 494 -3.43 15.01 0.56
CA HIS A 494 -4.85 15.33 0.70
C HIS A 494 -5.03 16.68 1.43
N GLN A 495 -6.10 17.38 1.12
CA GLN A 495 -6.53 18.50 1.95
C GLN A 495 -7.12 17.94 3.24
N GLU A 496 -6.82 18.56 4.39
CA GLU A 496 -7.39 18.19 5.69
C GLU A 496 -8.91 18.12 5.59
N GLN A 497 -9.50 17.07 6.15
CA GLN A 497 -10.96 16.92 6.14
C GLN A 497 -11.59 17.88 7.15
N LYS A 498 -12.16 18.97 6.65
CA LYS A 498 -13.08 19.85 7.42
C LYS A 498 -14.52 19.31 7.46
N VAL A 499 -14.73 18.00 7.32
CA VAL A 499 -16.05 17.45 6.95
C VAL A 499 -16.85 16.96 8.16
N ALA A 500 -16.20 16.70 9.30
CA ALA A 500 -16.88 16.29 10.53
C ALA A 500 -16.31 17.10 11.71
N ASP A 501 -17.12 17.34 12.72
CA ASP A 501 -16.69 18.04 13.93
C ASP A 501 -15.61 17.20 14.64
N LYS A 502 -14.43 17.81 14.83
CA LYS A 502 -13.28 17.15 15.44
C LYS A 502 -13.54 16.78 16.90
N THR A 503 -14.22 17.63 17.63
CA THR A 503 -14.54 17.46 19.06
C THR A 503 -15.46 16.24 19.27
N ILE A 504 -16.46 16.07 18.40
CA ILE A 504 -17.37 14.91 18.45
C ILE A 504 -16.63 13.64 18.05
N LEU A 505 -15.72 13.74 17.09
CA LEU A 505 -14.90 12.59 16.68
C LEU A 505 -13.97 12.14 17.81
N GLU A 506 -13.29 13.07 18.47
CA GLU A 506 -12.45 12.80 19.65
C GLU A 506 -13.27 12.18 20.79
N TYR A 507 -14.49 12.69 21.02
CA TYR A 507 -15.42 12.09 21.97
C TYR A 507 -15.77 10.63 21.61
N LEU A 508 -16.09 10.34 20.35
CA LEU A 508 -16.43 8.99 19.91
C LEU A 508 -15.27 8.00 20.10
N ILE A 509 -14.03 8.47 19.91
CA ILE A 509 -12.80 7.69 20.06
C ILE A 509 -12.52 7.43 21.55
N ALA A 510 -12.61 8.48 22.37
CA ALA A 510 -12.36 8.39 23.81
C ALA A 510 -13.45 7.61 24.56
N ASN A 511 -14.66 7.51 24.00
CA ASN A 511 -15.80 6.85 24.62
C ASN A 511 -16.33 5.68 23.74
N PRO A 512 -15.57 4.57 23.62
CA PRO A 512 -16.07 3.37 22.97
C PRO A 512 -17.28 2.83 23.74
N ILE A 513 -18.23 2.24 23.03
CA ILE A 513 -19.37 1.60 23.68
C ILE A 513 -18.87 0.30 24.31
N GLN A 514 -18.94 0.28 25.66
CA GLN A 514 -18.55 -0.88 26.44
C GLN A 514 -19.42 -2.11 26.06
N ASN A 515 -18.80 -3.29 26.14
CA ASN A 515 -19.44 -4.56 25.79
C ASN A 515 -19.85 -4.73 24.31
N GLN A 516 -19.53 -3.81 23.42
CA GLN A 516 -19.63 -3.99 21.98
C GLN A 516 -18.34 -4.55 21.39
N SER A 517 -18.48 -5.17 20.20
CA SER A 517 -17.32 -5.70 19.47
C SER A 517 -16.37 -4.59 19.01
N ILE A 518 -15.10 -4.94 18.79
CA ILE A 518 -14.13 -4.01 18.22
C ILE A 518 -14.54 -3.59 16.79
N GLU A 519 -15.23 -4.48 16.06
CA GLU A 519 -15.77 -4.17 14.73
C GLU A 519 -16.87 -3.10 14.79
N TYR A 520 -17.77 -3.17 15.77
CA TYR A 520 -18.79 -2.15 15.99
C TYR A 520 -18.18 -0.79 16.29
N ASN A 521 -17.27 -0.73 17.26
CA ASN A 521 -16.65 0.53 17.68
C ASN A 521 -15.81 1.17 16.56
N ASP A 522 -15.07 0.38 15.78
CA ASP A 522 -14.34 0.85 14.61
C ASP A 522 -15.29 1.35 13.50
N ASN A 523 -16.34 0.61 13.20
CA ASN A 523 -17.31 0.99 12.18
C ASN A 523 -18.14 2.21 12.58
N ARG A 524 -18.42 2.40 13.87
CA ARG A 524 -19.08 3.59 14.42
C ARG A 524 -18.34 4.86 14.04
N ILE A 525 -17.03 4.93 14.26
CA ILE A 525 -16.17 6.07 13.87
C ILE A 525 -16.26 6.30 12.35
N SER A 526 -16.10 5.23 11.59
CA SER A 526 -16.13 5.28 10.12
C SER A 526 -17.45 5.77 9.55
N LYS A 527 -18.59 5.40 10.18
CA LYS A 527 -19.93 5.84 9.78
C LYS A 527 -20.15 7.31 10.06
N TYR A 528 -19.79 7.78 11.25
CA TYR A 528 -19.91 9.18 11.61
C TYR A 528 -19.20 10.07 10.57
N ILE A 529 -17.97 9.71 10.21
CA ILE A 529 -17.18 10.45 9.22
C ILE A 529 -17.80 10.36 7.82
N ALA A 530 -18.23 9.18 7.38
CA ALA A 530 -18.83 8.99 6.05
C ALA A 530 -20.13 9.79 5.89
N GLN A 531 -20.88 9.95 6.98
CA GLN A 531 -22.09 10.76 7.05
C GLN A 531 -21.81 12.25 7.30
N LYS A 532 -20.55 12.66 7.38
CA LYS A 532 -20.14 14.05 7.61
C LYS A 532 -20.68 14.66 8.90
N GLY A 533 -20.83 13.82 9.93
CA GLY A 533 -21.40 14.24 11.20
C GLY A 533 -22.91 14.48 11.19
N ASN A 534 -23.63 14.05 10.16
CA ASN A 534 -25.07 14.27 10.01
C ASN A 534 -25.88 12.98 10.14
N CYS A 535 -27.11 13.11 10.61
CA CYS A 535 -28.08 12.01 10.64
C CYS A 535 -28.36 11.49 9.23
N ALA A 536 -28.30 10.17 9.05
CA ALA A 536 -28.56 9.53 7.74
C ALA A 536 -29.97 9.76 7.20
N VAL A 537 -30.94 9.96 8.10
CA VAL A 537 -32.35 10.14 7.80
C VAL A 537 -32.67 11.61 7.53
N THR A 538 -32.48 12.47 8.53
CA THR A 538 -32.91 13.88 8.50
C THR A 538 -31.87 14.83 7.93
N GLY A 539 -30.60 14.42 7.78
CA GLY A 539 -29.52 15.31 7.39
C GLY A 539 -29.09 16.33 8.44
N LEU A 540 -29.73 16.38 9.60
CA LEU A 540 -29.39 17.28 10.70
C LEU A 540 -28.07 16.89 11.37
N PRO A 541 -27.31 17.84 11.95
CA PRO A 541 -26.09 17.56 12.68
C PRO A 541 -26.32 16.62 13.86
N LEU A 542 -25.38 15.68 14.04
CA LEU A 542 -25.38 14.73 15.17
C LEU A 542 -24.57 15.35 16.32
N LEU A 543 -25.21 15.49 17.47
CA LEU A 543 -24.57 16.02 18.69
C LEU A 543 -24.39 14.91 19.72
N VAL A 544 -23.36 15.04 20.57
CA VAL A 544 -23.13 14.13 21.70
C VAL A 544 -24.36 14.08 22.60
N GLY A 545 -24.80 12.87 22.97
CA GLY A 545 -26.01 12.63 23.76
C GLY A 545 -27.32 12.63 22.98
N GLN A 546 -27.30 12.99 21.70
CA GLN A 546 -28.49 13.03 20.83
C GLN A 546 -28.35 12.15 19.58
N MET A 547 -27.41 11.22 19.56
CA MET A 547 -27.10 10.39 18.43
C MET A 547 -26.91 8.93 18.80
N ASP A 548 -27.35 8.03 17.93
CA ASP A 548 -27.22 6.58 18.07
C ASP A 548 -26.61 5.96 16.80
N CYS A 549 -25.70 5.01 16.99
CA CYS A 549 -25.23 4.15 15.92
C CYS A 549 -26.14 2.91 15.86
N HIS A 550 -27.10 2.94 14.95
CA HIS A 550 -28.18 1.99 14.81
C HIS A 550 -27.79 0.82 13.90
N HIS A 551 -28.14 -0.42 14.31
CA HIS A 551 -28.13 -1.59 13.44
C HIS A 551 -29.37 -1.61 12.57
N LYS A 552 -29.23 -1.48 11.25
CA LYS A 552 -30.37 -1.53 10.31
C LYS A 552 -31.16 -2.83 10.45
N LYS A 553 -30.45 -3.97 10.49
CA LYS A 553 -30.98 -5.26 10.91
C LYS A 553 -30.48 -5.54 12.32
N PRO A 554 -31.34 -5.66 13.33
CA PRO A 554 -30.95 -5.91 14.71
C PRO A 554 -30.18 -7.21 14.93
N LYS A 555 -29.31 -7.26 15.95
CA LYS A 555 -28.52 -8.47 16.28
C LYS A 555 -29.39 -9.69 16.58
N PHE A 556 -30.50 -9.51 17.31
CA PHE A 556 -31.41 -10.62 17.62
C PHE A 556 -32.13 -11.18 16.38
N MET A 557 -32.11 -10.43 15.25
CA MET A 557 -32.61 -10.89 13.95
C MET A 557 -31.50 -11.41 13.04
N GLY A 558 -30.28 -11.63 13.56
CA GLY A 558 -29.12 -12.07 12.80
C GLY A 558 -28.39 -10.94 12.07
N GLY A 559 -28.54 -9.69 12.52
CA GLY A 559 -27.73 -8.56 12.05
C GLY A 559 -26.30 -8.62 12.61
N THR A 560 -25.33 -8.16 11.84
CA THR A 560 -23.89 -8.13 12.18
C THR A 560 -23.44 -6.71 12.49
N ASP A 561 -22.24 -6.59 13.05
CA ASP A 561 -21.56 -5.30 13.27
C ASP A 561 -20.88 -4.75 12.00
N ASP A 562 -21.12 -5.34 10.84
CA ASP A 562 -20.56 -4.92 9.56
C ASP A 562 -20.91 -3.48 9.22
N TYR A 563 -19.95 -2.79 8.58
CA TYR A 563 -20.10 -1.40 8.17
C TYR A 563 -21.40 -1.11 7.41
N GLN A 564 -21.90 -2.03 6.57
CA GLN A 564 -23.13 -1.83 5.80
C GLN A 564 -24.40 -1.91 6.63
N ASN A 565 -24.35 -2.67 7.72
CA ASN A 565 -25.49 -2.84 8.63
C ASN A 565 -25.62 -1.69 9.65
N LEU A 566 -24.61 -0.83 9.80
CA LEU A 566 -24.63 0.29 10.75
C LEU A 566 -25.01 1.61 10.07
N THR A 567 -25.64 2.50 10.83
CA THR A 567 -25.95 3.88 10.42
C THR A 567 -26.08 4.80 11.64
N PHE A 568 -25.58 6.05 11.54
CA PHE A 568 -25.78 7.07 12.57
C PHE A 568 -27.06 7.84 12.33
N ILE A 569 -27.87 7.94 13.36
CA ILE A 569 -29.14 8.65 13.35
C ILE A 569 -29.33 9.44 14.66
N LEU A 570 -30.22 10.42 14.65
CA LEU A 570 -30.66 11.07 15.88
C LEU A 570 -31.39 10.09 16.80
N SER A 571 -31.22 10.24 18.11
CA SER A 571 -31.89 9.39 19.10
C SER A 571 -33.40 9.41 18.99
N ASP A 572 -34.01 10.53 18.60
CA ASP A 572 -35.45 10.61 18.33
C ASP A 572 -35.87 9.82 17.08
N VAL A 573 -35.03 9.80 16.04
CA VAL A 573 -35.22 8.94 14.85
C VAL A 573 -35.10 7.47 15.25
N HIS A 574 -34.14 7.12 16.11
CA HIS A 574 -33.97 5.77 16.62
C HIS A 574 -35.23 5.27 17.37
N LYS A 575 -35.78 6.12 18.26
CA LYS A 575 -37.01 5.85 18.96
C LYS A 575 -38.18 5.65 17.99
N LEU A 576 -38.32 6.48 16.96
CA LEU A 576 -39.38 6.35 15.95
C LEU A 576 -39.25 5.07 15.12
N ILE A 577 -38.02 4.62 14.81
CA ILE A 577 -37.83 3.35 14.10
C ILE A 577 -38.38 2.15 14.90
N HIS A 578 -38.17 2.17 16.22
CA HIS A 578 -38.55 1.06 17.11
C HIS A 578 -39.92 1.21 17.75
N ALA A 579 -40.58 2.38 17.65
CA ALA A 579 -41.92 2.60 18.23
C ALA A 579 -42.98 1.73 17.52
N THR A 580 -43.78 1.02 18.32
CA THR A 580 -44.88 0.19 17.85
C THR A 580 -46.25 0.80 18.21
N ASP A 581 -46.32 1.64 19.26
CA ASP A 581 -47.54 2.30 19.67
C ASP A 581 -47.77 3.63 18.91
N GLU A 582 -49.02 3.86 18.56
CA GLU A 582 -49.43 5.00 17.74
C GLU A 582 -49.18 6.37 18.39
N LYS A 583 -49.33 6.45 19.72
CA LYS A 583 -49.09 7.70 20.47
C LYS A 583 -47.62 8.11 20.37
N THR A 584 -46.69 7.18 20.55
CA THR A 584 -45.26 7.40 20.41
C THR A 584 -44.86 7.73 18.97
N VAL A 585 -45.41 7.03 18.01
CA VAL A 585 -45.18 7.29 16.58
C VAL A 585 -45.59 8.74 16.23
N THR A 586 -46.82 9.13 16.57
CA THR A 586 -47.35 10.48 16.31
C THR A 586 -46.54 11.56 17.02
N LYS A 587 -46.15 11.33 18.27
CA LYS A 587 -45.28 12.24 19.04
C LYS A 587 -43.99 12.55 18.32
N TYR A 588 -43.26 11.53 17.84
CA TYR A 588 -41.96 11.73 17.19
C TYR A 588 -42.07 12.24 15.76
N ILE A 589 -43.14 11.90 15.01
CA ILE A 589 -43.40 12.50 13.69
C ILE A 589 -43.59 14.02 13.83
N ARG A 590 -44.41 14.48 14.77
CA ARG A 590 -44.62 15.91 15.03
C ARG A 590 -43.34 16.63 15.49
N LYS A 591 -42.57 15.97 16.37
CA LYS A 591 -41.29 16.53 16.87
C LYS A 591 -40.25 16.70 15.79
N LEU A 592 -40.09 15.72 14.91
CA LEU A 592 -39.05 15.68 13.89
C LEU A 592 -39.36 16.48 12.63
N LYS A 593 -40.64 16.85 12.41
CA LYS A 593 -41.10 17.60 11.21
C LYS A 593 -40.54 17.02 9.92
N LEU A 594 -40.74 15.71 9.70
CA LEU A 594 -40.11 14.96 8.62
C LEU A 594 -40.64 15.38 7.25
N ASP A 595 -39.72 15.55 6.31
CA ASP A 595 -40.03 15.63 4.89
C ASP A 595 -40.28 14.24 4.27
N GLU A 596 -40.85 14.18 3.08
CA GLU A 596 -41.18 12.92 2.40
C GLU A 596 -39.94 12.03 2.17
N GLN A 597 -38.79 12.61 1.95
CA GLN A 597 -37.55 11.84 1.78
C GLN A 597 -37.11 11.17 3.08
N SER A 598 -37.20 11.88 4.20
CA SER A 598 -36.90 11.35 5.53
C SER A 598 -37.92 10.28 5.96
N LYS A 599 -39.21 10.46 5.67
CA LYS A 599 -40.25 9.45 5.91
C LYS A 599 -39.92 8.16 5.14
N ARG A 600 -39.57 8.25 3.85
CA ARG A 600 -39.17 7.07 3.05
C ARG A 600 -38.01 6.32 3.69
N LYS A 601 -36.95 7.03 4.09
CA LYS A 601 -35.80 6.42 4.75
C LYS A 601 -36.14 5.77 6.08
N ILE A 602 -37.01 6.37 6.89
CA ILE A 602 -37.48 5.77 8.14
C ILE A 602 -38.26 4.50 7.84
N ASN A 603 -39.16 4.52 6.85
CA ASN A 603 -39.97 3.37 6.49
C ASN A 603 -39.08 2.20 5.97
N GLU A 604 -37.99 2.47 5.26
CA GLU A 604 -37.01 1.44 4.92
C GLU A 604 -36.39 0.81 6.17
N LEU A 605 -36.00 1.62 7.15
CA LEU A 605 -35.42 1.14 8.41
C LEU A 605 -36.43 0.41 9.28
N ARG A 606 -37.70 0.89 9.33
CA ARG A 606 -38.81 0.22 10.06
C ARG A 606 -39.09 -1.15 9.48
N LYS A 607 -39.12 -1.30 8.16
CA LYS A 607 -39.26 -2.62 7.50
C LYS A 607 -38.12 -3.59 7.89
N MET A 608 -36.89 -3.08 8.03
CA MET A 608 -35.74 -3.92 8.43
C MET A 608 -35.81 -4.41 9.88
N VAL A 609 -36.61 -3.78 10.73
CA VAL A 609 -36.87 -4.18 12.13
C VAL A 609 -38.27 -4.79 12.30
N ASN A 610 -38.94 -5.15 11.20
CA ASN A 610 -40.28 -5.72 11.15
C ASN A 610 -41.38 -4.83 11.78
N ASN A 611 -41.24 -3.51 11.72
CA ASN A 611 -42.25 -2.56 12.16
C ASN A 611 -43.12 -2.05 11.00
N GLN A 612 -44.36 -1.68 11.29
CA GLN A 612 -45.27 -1.07 10.32
C GLN A 612 -44.70 0.26 9.79
N VAL A 613 -44.96 0.54 8.52
CA VAL A 613 -44.62 1.83 7.89
C VAL A 613 -45.48 2.95 8.47
N ILE A 614 -44.92 4.16 8.50
CA ILE A 614 -45.66 5.38 8.85
C ILE A 614 -46.13 6.07 7.57
N GLU A 615 -47.36 6.54 7.57
CA GLU A 615 -47.98 7.30 6.47
C GLU A 615 -47.45 8.74 6.35
#